data_4773eb464249e894e9b0fa9f073b3cb6
#
_entry.id   4773eb464249e894e9b0fa9f073b3cb6
#
_cell.length_a   1.000
_cell.length_b   1.000
_cell.length_c   1.000
_cell.angle_alpha   90.00
_cell.angle_beta   90.00
_cell.angle_gamma   90.00
#
_symmetry.space_group_name_H-M   'P 1'
#
loop_
_entity.id
_entity.type
_entity.pdbx_description
1 polymer ?
#
loop_
_entity_poly.entity_id
_entity_poly.type
_entity_poly.pdbx_seq_one_letter_code
_entity_poly.pdbx_strand_id
1 'polypeptide(L)'
;LYTNQKLEDILHEMLIKSVENEKFPGLAAGIVKDNQVLFTGEYGTANLSTGDPVVRGTLFHQASVSKTFVATAIMQLVERGKVELDAPITKYLSYFKLEDERYQNITIRQLMNHTSGMPDEEDYAWERPEYDEQSLERYVKGIGHHKLLSQPGEKFAYSNIGYEILGDMIAKVSDMSFEQYMEKNILKPTGMQSSSFLKQEVEAYIAAPHVLGATHECDGCVSSVFPYNRAHAPSSTLYTHAEDMCQYLLMHLNGGTAGNGNEVLQPGSYNEMWKPHAQTGYDSENAQIGLGWFLGEYKGSRILSHSGWDTGFLSNLFLLPDKKIAISVMSNCDYVNMGSVCFPILDLLLGSNI
;
A
#
# COMPACT_ATOMS: atom_id res chain seq x y z
N LEU A 1 -7.63 -31.48 -3.98
CA LEU A 1 -8.09 -30.17 -3.52
C LEU A 1 -8.45 -30.26 -2.05
N TYR A 2 -7.89 -29.39 -1.20
CA TYR A 2 -8.21 -29.33 0.20
C TYR A 2 -9.59 -28.70 0.43
N THR A 3 -10.28 -29.10 1.51
CA THR A 3 -11.44 -28.34 2.00
C THR A 3 -11.00 -27.00 2.60
N ASN A 4 -11.89 -26.02 2.69
CA ASN A 4 -11.58 -24.73 3.30
C ASN A 4 -11.03 -24.89 4.71
N GLN A 5 -11.66 -25.72 5.55
CA GLN A 5 -11.19 -25.97 6.91
C GLN A 5 -9.75 -26.50 6.95
N LYS A 6 -9.41 -27.42 6.04
CA LYS A 6 -8.05 -27.95 6.00
C LYS A 6 -7.06 -26.91 5.49
N LEU A 7 -7.45 -26.02 4.58
CA LEU A 7 -6.62 -24.89 4.16
C LEU A 7 -6.36 -23.93 5.33
N GLU A 8 -7.40 -23.61 6.10
CA GLU A 8 -7.28 -22.74 7.28
C GLU A 8 -6.31 -23.33 8.31
N ASP A 9 -6.41 -24.62 8.60
CA ASP A 9 -5.53 -25.32 9.54
C ASP A 9 -4.06 -25.27 9.06
N ILE A 10 -3.81 -25.53 7.77
CA ILE A 10 -2.47 -25.47 7.18
C ILE A 10 -1.91 -24.05 7.22
N LEU A 11 -2.71 -23.05 6.85
CA LEU A 11 -2.34 -21.63 6.89
C LEU A 11 -1.96 -21.21 8.32
N HIS A 12 -2.74 -21.62 9.30
CA HIS A 12 -2.46 -21.32 10.70
C HIS A 12 -1.11 -21.90 11.14
N GLU A 13 -0.83 -23.17 10.83
CA GLU A 13 0.47 -23.80 11.13
C GLU A 13 1.64 -23.11 10.40
N MET A 14 1.45 -22.76 9.13
CA MET A 14 2.48 -22.07 8.34
C MET A 14 2.85 -20.73 8.96
N LEU A 15 1.86 -19.94 9.38
CA LEU A 15 2.09 -18.61 9.94
C LEU A 15 2.72 -18.67 11.34
N ILE A 16 2.32 -19.63 12.19
CA ILE A 16 2.99 -19.86 13.48
C ILE A 16 4.48 -20.18 13.25
N LYS A 17 4.76 -21.12 12.37
CA LYS A 17 6.15 -21.49 12.04
C LYS A 17 6.96 -20.34 11.46
N SER A 18 6.33 -19.48 10.65
CA SER A 18 7.00 -18.29 10.11
C SER A 18 7.40 -17.32 11.22
N VAL A 19 6.52 -17.06 12.18
CA VAL A 19 6.83 -16.20 13.34
C VAL A 19 8.01 -16.76 14.14
N GLU A 20 8.01 -18.07 14.39
CA GLU A 20 9.06 -18.72 15.17
C GLU A 20 10.40 -18.78 14.43
N ASN A 21 10.39 -19.18 13.14
CA ASN A 21 11.61 -19.42 12.37
C ASN A 21 12.27 -18.14 11.85
N GLU A 22 11.46 -17.17 11.39
CA GLU A 22 11.94 -15.91 10.82
C GLU A 22 12.08 -14.80 11.90
N LYS A 23 11.69 -15.11 13.13
CA LYS A 23 11.75 -14.19 14.28
C LYS A 23 10.99 -12.89 14.09
N PHE A 24 9.80 -12.96 13.51
CA PHE A 24 8.88 -11.83 13.49
C PHE A 24 8.47 -11.46 14.92
N PRO A 25 8.50 -10.19 15.32
CA PRO A 25 7.82 -9.78 16.54
C PRO A 25 6.33 -10.07 16.45
N GLY A 26 5.67 -9.50 15.44
CA GLY A 26 4.26 -9.70 15.16
C GLY A 26 3.98 -9.87 13.67
N LEU A 27 2.93 -10.59 13.35
CA LEU A 27 2.51 -10.90 12.00
C LEU A 27 0.98 -10.98 11.93
N ALA A 28 0.40 -10.40 10.89
CA ALA A 28 -1.02 -10.59 10.58
C ALA A 28 -1.18 -10.93 9.11
N ALA A 29 -2.15 -11.79 8.78
CA ALA A 29 -2.44 -12.18 7.42
C ALA A 29 -3.94 -12.25 7.18
N GLY A 30 -4.37 -11.76 6.03
CA GLY A 30 -5.73 -11.89 5.51
C GLY A 30 -5.70 -12.55 4.14
N ILE A 31 -6.56 -13.54 3.93
CA ILE A 31 -6.59 -14.34 2.72
C ILE A 31 -8.02 -14.40 2.18
N VAL A 32 -8.16 -14.08 0.92
CA VAL A 32 -9.41 -14.12 0.17
C VAL A 32 -9.30 -15.19 -0.92
N LYS A 33 -10.31 -16.02 -1.04
CA LYS A 33 -10.41 -17.04 -2.09
C LYS A 33 -11.86 -17.22 -2.50
N ASP A 34 -12.10 -17.33 -3.79
CA ASP A 34 -13.44 -17.58 -4.38
C ASP A 34 -14.51 -16.58 -3.85
N ASN A 35 -14.15 -15.29 -3.84
CA ASN A 35 -15.00 -14.18 -3.39
C ASN A 35 -15.43 -14.24 -1.91
N GLN A 36 -14.65 -14.89 -1.07
CA GLN A 36 -14.89 -14.98 0.36
C GLN A 36 -13.60 -14.72 1.13
N VAL A 37 -13.72 -14.21 2.35
CA VAL A 37 -12.61 -14.25 3.31
C VAL A 37 -12.43 -15.71 3.73
N LEU A 38 -11.31 -16.29 3.30
CA LEU A 38 -10.95 -17.66 3.67
C LEU A 38 -10.32 -17.71 5.06
N PHE A 39 -9.49 -16.73 5.38
CA PHE A 39 -8.67 -16.77 6.58
C PHE A 39 -8.25 -15.36 7.01
N THR A 40 -8.26 -15.16 8.34
CA THR A 40 -7.52 -14.07 9.00
C THR A 40 -6.78 -14.66 10.19
N GLY A 41 -5.55 -14.20 10.44
CA GLY A 41 -4.75 -14.67 11.56
C GLY A 41 -3.81 -13.59 12.06
N GLU A 42 -3.64 -13.55 13.37
CA GLU A 42 -2.80 -12.61 14.10
C GLU A 42 -1.88 -13.40 15.03
N TYR A 43 -0.58 -13.08 15.00
CA TYR A 43 0.45 -13.86 15.69
C TYR A 43 1.52 -12.98 16.31
N GLY A 44 2.08 -13.43 17.42
CA GLY A 44 3.23 -12.80 18.05
C GLY A 44 2.90 -11.57 18.88
N THR A 45 3.82 -10.65 18.96
CA THR A 45 3.86 -9.53 19.89
C THR A 45 3.76 -8.20 19.14
N ALA A 46 2.82 -7.36 19.55
CA ALA A 46 2.65 -6.02 18.99
C ALA A 46 3.71 -5.03 19.49
N ASN A 47 4.22 -5.24 20.69
CA ASN A 47 5.26 -4.41 21.29
C ASN A 47 6.15 -5.24 22.20
N LEU A 48 7.38 -5.49 21.77
CA LEU A 48 8.35 -6.30 22.55
C LEU A 48 8.76 -5.66 23.87
N SER A 49 8.65 -4.32 24.00
CA SER A 49 8.99 -3.63 25.25
C SER A 49 7.93 -3.83 26.36
N THR A 50 6.68 -3.99 25.98
CA THR A 50 5.56 -4.17 26.92
C THR A 50 5.08 -5.62 26.99
N GLY A 51 5.37 -6.43 25.98
CA GLY A 51 4.86 -7.78 25.84
C GLY A 51 3.41 -7.87 25.35
N ASP A 52 2.84 -6.75 24.90
CA ASP A 52 1.46 -6.74 24.38
C ASP A 52 1.35 -7.64 23.13
N PRO A 53 0.37 -8.55 23.07
CA PRO A 53 0.21 -9.44 21.93
C PRO A 53 -0.41 -8.73 20.72
N VAL A 54 -0.15 -9.24 19.53
CA VAL A 54 -0.95 -8.93 18.36
C VAL A 54 -2.33 -9.55 18.54
N VAL A 55 -3.35 -8.71 18.41
CA VAL A 55 -4.75 -9.13 18.50
C VAL A 55 -5.49 -8.75 17.24
N ARG A 56 -6.73 -9.22 17.07
CA ARG A 56 -7.54 -8.99 15.87
C ARG A 56 -7.67 -7.52 15.49
N GLY A 57 -7.73 -6.61 16.45
CA GLY A 57 -7.83 -5.16 16.23
C GLY A 57 -6.49 -4.44 16.10
N THR A 58 -5.36 -5.14 16.17
CA THR A 58 -4.04 -4.51 16.05
C THR A 58 -3.84 -3.99 14.62
N LEU A 59 -3.53 -2.70 14.51
CA LEU A 59 -3.26 -2.03 13.24
C LEU A 59 -1.77 -2.03 12.93
N PHE A 60 -1.44 -2.15 11.65
CA PHE A 60 -0.08 -2.11 11.14
C PHE A 60 0.06 -0.98 10.12
N HIS A 61 1.17 -0.28 10.18
CA HIS A 61 1.58 0.68 9.16
C HIS A 61 1.85 -0.04 7.84
N GLN A 62 1.21 0.43 6.77
CA GLN A 62 1.24 -0.28 5.48
C GLN A 62 2.31 0.24 4.52
N ALA A 63 2.96 1.34 4.84
CA ALA A 63 3.96 1.93 3.96
C ALA A 63 3.42 2.06 2.51
N SER A 64 4.20 1.67 1.52
CA SER A 64 3.87 1.87 0.10
C SER A 64 2.64 1.13 -0.43
N VAL A 65 2.09 0.18 0.31
CA VAL A 65 0.76 -0.38 -0.02
C VAL A 65 -0.32 0.72 -0.05
N SER A 66 -0.12 1.79 0.70
CA SER A 66 -0.95 3.01 0.69
C SER A 66 -1.17 3.58 -0.72
N LYS A 67 -0.20 3.43 -1.61
CA LYS A 67 -0.27 3.94 -2.98
C LYS A 67 -1.39 3.32 -3.82
N THR A 68 -1.75 2.07 -3.54
CA THR A 68 -2.87 1.42 -4.25
C THR A 68 -4.20 2.11 -3.92
N PHE A 69 -4.33 2.65 -2.72
CA PHE A 69 -5.50 3.44 -2.30
C PHE A 69 -5.54 4.80 -2.99
N VAL A 70 -4.39 5.45 -3.15
CA VAL A 70 -4.27 6.70 -3.92
C VAL A 70 -4.72 6.48 -5.37
N ALA A 71 -4.27 5.39 -6.00
CA ALA A 71 -4.69 5.01 -7.34
C ALA A 71 -6.21 4.80 -7.42
N THR A 72 -6.80 4.11 -6.46
CA THR A 72 -8.25 3.93 -6.36
C THR A 72 -8.99 5.27 -6.27
N ALA A 73 -8.51 6.18 -5.43
CA ALA A 73 -9.09 7.52 -5.27
C ALA A 73 -9.06 8.32 -6.58
N ILE A 74 -7.93 8.29 -7.29
CA ILE A 74 -7.79 9.00 -8.56
C ILE A 74 -8.73 8.41 -9.61
N MET A 75 -8.84 7.09 -9.68
CA MET A 75 -9.77 6.45 -10.61
C MET A 75 -11.23 6.82 -10.31
N GLN A 76 -11.62 6.98 -9.05
CA GLN A 76 -12.93 7.53 -8.67
C GLN A 76 -13.14 8.95 -9.21
N LEU A 77 -12.12 9.79 -9.09
CA LEU A 77 -12.20 11.17 -9.60
C LEU A 77 -12.26 11.22 -11.13
N VAL A 78 -11.58 10.28 -11.79
CA VAL A 78 -11.68 10.11 -13.26
C VAL A 78 -13.10 9.69 -13.66
N GLU A 79 -13.68 8.70 -12.98
CA GLU A 79 -15.06 8.27 -13.23
C GLU A 79 -16.09 9.38 -13.08
N ARG A 80 -15.84 10.30 -12.12
CA ARG A 80 -16.70 11.46 -11.85
C ARG A 80 -16.44 12.64 -12.79
N GLY A 81 -15.52 12.51 -13.74
CA GLY A 81 -15.14 13.60 -14.65
C GLY A 81 -14.38 14.76 -13.99
N LYS A 82 -13.82 14.54 -12.78
CA LYS A 82 -13.09 15.57 -12.02
C LYS A 82 -11.60 15.61 -12.37
N VAL A 83 -11.03 14.49 -12.83
CA VAL A 83 -9.63 14.33 -13.20
C VAL A 83 -9.53 13.64 -14.55
N GLU A 84 -8.59 14.10 -15.37
CA GLU A 84 -8.20 13.47 -16.64
C GLU A 84 -6.80 12.90 -16.49
N LEU A 85 -6.63 11.60 -16.77
CA LEU A 85 -5.34 10.92 -16.59
C LEU A 85 -4.20 11.55 -17.41
N ASP A 86 -4.48 12.03 -18.60
CA ASP A 86 -3.48 12.60 -19.51
C ASP A 86 -3.36 14.12 -19.43
N ALA A 87 -4.07 14.75 -18.50
CA ALA A 87 -3.89 16.17 -18.22
C ALA A 87 -2.60 16.41 -17.43
N PRO A 88 -1.95 17.57 -17.63
CA PRO A 88 -0.81 17.94 -16.81
C PRO A 88 -1.23 18.21 -15.38
N ILE A 89 -0.37 17.84 -14.41
CA ILE A 89 -0.62 18.07 -12.98
C ILE A 89 -0.86 19.54 -12.67
N THR A 90 -0.26 20.45 -13.42
CA THR A 90 -0.43 21.90 -13.28
C THR A 90 -1.85 22.37 -13.55
N LYS A 91 -2.67 21.59 -14.25
CA LYS A 91 -4.11 21.87 -14.41
C LYS A 91 -4.84 21.85 -13.07
N TYR A 92 -4.42 21.00 -12.14
CA TYR A 92 -5.07 20.79 -10.84
C TYR A 92 -4.34 21.47 -9.69
N LEU A 93 -2.99 21.55 -9.77
CA LEU A 93 -2.13 22.21 -8.80
C LEU A 93 -1.40 23.37 -9.47
N SER A 94 -2.02 24.55 -9.46
CA SER A 94 -1.46 25.76 -10.10
C SER A 94 -0.15 26.23 -9.47
N TYR A 95 0.12 25.85 -8.22
CA TYR A 95 1.36 26.17 -7.51
C TYR A 95 2.47 25.13 -7.68
N PHE A 96 2.17 23.98 -8.30
CA PHE A 96 3.20 22.98 -8.55
C PHE A 96 4.22 23.51 -9.57
N LYS A 97 5.46 23.58 -9.15
CA LYS A 97 6.55 24.12 -9.95
C LYS A 97 7.88 23.50 -9.54
N LEU A 98 8.69 23.15 -10.55
CA LEU A 98 10.08 22.76 -10.38
C LEU A 98 10.97 23.79 -11.10
N GLU A 99 12.24 23.85 -10.71
CA GLU A 99 13.26 24.62 -11.47
C GLU A 99 13.50 24.01 -12.86
N ASP A 100 13.25 22.71 -13.01
CA ASP A 100 13.29 21.99 -14.29
C ASP A 100 11.98 22.19 -15.04
N GLU A 101 11.99 23.01 -16.09
CA GLU A 101 10.78 23.41 -16.83
C GLU A 101 9.97 22.25 -17.43
N ARG A 102 10.57 21.04 -17.57
CA ARG A 102 9.86 19.86 -18.06
C ARG A 102 8.72 19.44 -17.15
N TYR A 103 8.66 19.96 -15.92
CA TYR A 103 7.54 19.71 -14.99
C TYR A 103 6.17 20.01 -15.59
N GLN A 104 6.11 20.95 -16.54
CA GLN A 104 4.87 21.36 -17.21
C GLN A 104 4.24 20.23 -18.04
N ASN A 105 5.02 19.22 -18.40
CA ASN A 105 4.58 18.08 -19.20
C ASN A 105 4.26 16.83 -18.34
N ILE A 106 4.38 16.91 -17.03
CA ILE A 106 4.05 15.80 -16.14
C ILE A 106 2.55 15.60 -16.07
N THR A 107 2.07 14.42 -16.45
CA THR A 107 0.65 14.04 -16.39
C THR A 107 0.32 13.26 -15.13
N ILE A 108 -0.98 13.18 -14.81
CA ILE A 108 -1.49 12.35 -13.71
C ILE A 108 -1.12 10.89 -13.93
N ARG A 109 -1.31 10.36 -15.12
CA ARG A 109 -0.93 8.99 -15.52
C ARG A 109 0.54 8.70 -15.23
N GLN A 110 1.43 9.60 -15.59
CA GLN A 110 2.86 9.44 -15.39
C GLN A 110 3.27 9.44 -13.91
N LEU A 111 2.61 10.24 -13.08
CA LEU A 111 2.82 10.19 -11.63
C LEU A 111 2.34 8.85 -11.05
N MET A 112 1.19 8.35 -11.49
CA MET A 112 0.62 7.10 -11.01
C MET A 112 1.43 5.86 -11.41
N ASN A 113 2.05 5.86 -12.59
CA ASN A 113 2.82 4.72 -13.11
C ASN A 113 4.34 4.90 -12.99
N HIS A 114 4.78 5.89 -12.22
CA HIS A 114 6.21 6.15 -11.97
C HIS A 114 7.05 6.43 -13.23
N THR A 115 6.45 7.07 -14.25
CA THR A 115 7.16 7.49 -15.46
C THR A 115 7.28 9.01 -15.58
N SER A 116 6.97 9.74 -14.52
CA SER A 116 7.02 11.21 -14.53
C SER A 116 8.42 11.79 -14.66
N GLY A 117 9.45 11.02 -14.34
CA GLY A 117 10.81 11.50 -14.19
C GLY A 117 11.12 12.10 -12.83
N MET A 118 10.15 12.22 -11.92
CA MET A 118 10.42 12.69 -10.57
C MET A 118 11.43 11.80 -9.86
N PRO A 119 12.41 12.37 -9.15
CA PRO A 119 13.29 11.61 -8.27
C PRO A 119 12.52 11.08 -7.07
N ASP A 120 13.18 10.22 -6.28
CA ASP A 120 12.65 9.80 -4.99
C ASP A 120 13.23 10.65 -3.86
N GLU A 121 12.60 10.61 -2.70
CA GLU A 121 13.05 11.27 -1.48
C GLU A 121 13.67 10.21 -0.56
N GLU A 122 14.83 10.51 0.00
CA GLU A 122 15.50 9.64 0.97
C GLU A 122 15.17 10.01 2.42
N ASP A 123 14.89 11.28 2.70
CA ASP A 123 14.54 11.78 4.03
C ASP A 123 13.04 12.07 4.14
N TYR A 124 12.29 11.10 4.68
CA TYR A 124 10.86 11.27 4.97
C TYR A 124 10.58 12.08 6.24
N ALA A 125 11.61 12.55 6.90
CA ALA A 125 11.52 13.35 8.13
C ALA A 125 10.71 12.65 9.26
N TRP A 126 10.86 11.33 9.40
CA TRP A 126 10.20 10.59 10.48
C TRP A 126 10.56 11.09 11.87
N GLU A 127 11.75 11.67 12.03
CA GLU A 127 12.22 12.25 13.30
C GLU A 127 11.69 13.68 13.54
N ARG A 128 11.12 14.30 12.53
CA ARG A 128 10.60 15.68 12.54
C ARG A 128 9.19 15.71 11.92
N PRO A 129 8.25 14.90 12.42
CA PRO A 129 6.95 14.74 11.75
C PRO A 129 6.12 16.02 11.84
N GLU A 130 5.41 16.30 10.76
CA GLU A 130 4.35 17.29 10.72
C GLU A 130 2.99 16.60 10.93
N TYR A 131 2.05 17.32 11.56
CA TYR A 131 0.73 16.78 11.93
C TYR A 131 -0.44 17.62 11.42
N ASP A 132 -0.20 18.86 11.03
CA ASP A 132 -1.25 19.78 10.60
C ASP A 132 -1.77 19.48 9.20
N GLU A 133 -2.97 19.96 8.91
CA GLU A 133 -3.68 19.71 7.66
C GLU A 133 -2.99 20.31 6.43
N GLN A 134 -2.12 21.31 6.62
CA GLN A 134 -1.36 21.95 5.54
C GLN A 134 -0.04 21.25 5.22
N SER A 135 0.33 20.23 5.96
CA SER A 135 1.63 19.54 5.82
C SER A 135 1.89 19.04 4.41
N LEU A 136 0.90 18.42 3.78
CA LEU A 136 1.02 17.86 2.43
C LEU A 136 1.19 18.96 1.38
N GLU A 137 0.37 19.99 1.40
CA GLU A 137 0.49 21.14 0.49
C GLU A 137 1.83 21.86 0.66
N ARG A 138 2.25 22.07 1.89
CA ARG A 138 3.55 22.68 2.20
C ARG A 138 4.71 21.87 1.61
N TYR A 139 4.66 20.56 1.74
CA TYR A 139 5.65 19.67 1.16
C TYR A 139 5.69 19.81 -0.37
N VAL A 140 4.54 19.73 -1.05
CA VAL A 140 4.45 19.84 -2.51
C VAL A 140 4.94 21.20 -3.00
N LYS A 141 4.66 22.28 -2.28
CA LYS A 141 5.22 23.61 -2.58
C LYS A 141 6.72 23.70 -2.37
N GLY A 142 7.29 22.87 -1.50
CA GLY A 142 8.69 22.91 -1.11
C GLY A 142 9.65 22.09 -1.97
N ILE A 143 9.16 21.31 -2.94
CA ILE A 143 9.99 20.39 -3.73
C ILE A 143 10.51 20.99 -5.05
N GLY A 144 10.40 22.30 -5.25
CA GLY A 144 10.75 22.98 -6.50
C GLY A 144 12.20 22.82 -6.93
N HIS A 145 13.10 22.54 -6.01
CA HIS A 145 14.54 22.37 -6.26
C HIS A 145 14.89 21.05 -6.99
N HIS A 146 13.97 20.08 -7.01
CA HIS A 146 14.22 18.81 -7.69
C HIS A 146 14.28 18.97 -9.20
N LYS A 147 15.17 18.19 -9.82
CA LYS A 147 15.29 18.06 -11.28
C LYS A 147 14.79 16.69 -11.69
N LEU A 148 14.18 16.61 -12.87
CA LEU A 148 13.72 15.35 -13.40
C LEU A 148 14.88 14.45 -13.83
N LEU A 149 14.77 13.16 -13.53
CA LEU A 149 15.76 12.14 -13.91
C LEU A 149 15.70 11.80 -15.41
N SER A 150 14.55 12.03 -16.04
CA SER A 150 14.27 11.73 -17.44
C SER A 150 13.14 12.62 -17.96
N GLN A 151 12.91 12.61 -19.26
CA GLN A 151 11.71 13.23 -19.81
C GLN A 151 10.46 12.56 -19.23
N PRO A 152 9.39 13.33 -18.92
CA PRO A 152 8.10 12.74 -18.53
C PRO A 152 7.62 11.72 -19.56
N GLY A 153 7.29 10.51 -19.09
CA GLY A 153 6.84 9.40 -19.92
C GLY A 153 7.94 8.50 -20.49
N GLU A 154 9.21 8.85 -20.32
CA GLU A 154 10.33 8.15 -20.97
C GLU A 154 10.61 6.78 -20.35
N LYS A 155 10.67 6.70 -19.03
CA LYS A 155 11.04 5.46 -18.34
C LYS A 155 10.49 5.39 -16.91
N PHE A 156 10.43 4.17 -16.39
CA PHE A 156 10.08 3.91 -14.99
C PHE A 156 11.20 4.39 -14.06
N ALA A 157 10.81 5.14 -13.04
CA ALA A 157 11.62 5.47 -11.87
C ALA A 157 10.68 5.66 -10.67
N TYR A 158 10.70 4.75 -9.72
CA TYR A 158 9.83 4.78 -8.55
C TYR A 158 9.98 6.10 -7.77
N SER A 159 8.86 6.74 -7.44
CA SER A 159 8.87 8.03 -6.76
C SER A 159 7.76 8.15 -5.72
N ASN A 160 8.14 8.22 -4.45
CA ASN A 160 7.23 8.58 -3.37
C ASN A 160 6.75 10.03 -3.51
N ILE A 161 7.63 10.94 -3.93
CA ILE A 161 7.29 12.33 -4.19
C ILE A 161 6.11 12.44 -5.16
N GLY A 162 6.10 11.63 -6.21
CA GLY A 162 5.02 11.58 -7.18
C GLY A 162 3.66 11.31 -6.52
N TYR A 163 3.62 10.45 -5.53
CA TYR A 163 2.38 10.11 -4.81
C TYR A 163 1.98 11.17 -3.77
N GLU A 164 2.90 11.90 -3.18
CA GLU A 164 2.57 13.08 -2.39
C GLU A 164 1.89 14.15 -3.27
N ILE A 165 2.42 14.38 -4.46
CA ILE A 165 1.80 15.29 -5.44
C ILE A 165 0.37 14.83 -5.80
N LEU A 166 0.17 13.55 -6.07
CA LEU A 166 -1.14 12.98 -6.36
C LEU A 166 -2.11 13.12 -5.18
N GLY A 167 -1.64 12.90 -3.97
CA GLY A 167 -2.46 13.07 -2.76
C GLY A 167 -2.89 14.52 -2.53
N ASP A 168 -2.02 15.48 -2.79
CA ASP A 168 -2.35 16.90 -2.71
C ASP A 168 -3.38 17.28 -3.81
N MET A 169 -3.24 16.72 -5.00
CA MET A 169 -4.24 16.88 -6.06
C MET A 169 -5.61 16.35 -5.64
N ILE A 170 -5.67 15.17 -5.03
CA ILE A 170 -6.94 14.61 -4.51
C ILE A 170 -7.59 15.60 -3.54
N ALA A 171 -6.81 16.16 -2.62
CA ALA A 171 -7.31 17.14 -1.65
C ALA A 171 -7.87 18.40 -2.34
N LYS A 172 -7.15 18.95 -3.30
CA LYS A 172 -7.58 20.16 -4.02
C LYS A 172 -8.82 19.94 -4.87
N VAL A 173 -8.85 18.86 -5.64
CA VAL A 173 -9.98 18.55 -6.53
C VAL A 173 -11.25 18.21 -5.76
N SER A 174 -11.12 17.57 -4.59
CA SER A 174 -12.26 17.15 -3.76
C SER A 174 -12.72 18.19 -2.75
N ASP A 175 -11.92 19.22 -2.51
CA ASP A 175 -12.14 20.20 -1.43
C ASP A 175 -12.24 19.55 -0.04
N MET A 176 -11.40 18.53 0.18
CA MET A 176 -11.27 17.82 1.46
C MET A 176 -9.79 17.66 1.76
N SER A 177 -9.43 17.34 3.04
CA SER A 177 -8.09 16.81 3.28
C SER A 177 -7.94 15.46 2.59
N PHE A 178 -6.70 15.06 2.29
CA PHE A 178 -6.41 13.74 1.72
C PHE A 178 -7.03 12.62 2.56
N GLU A 179 -6.83 12.68 3.88
CA GLU A 179 -7.32 11.66 4.81
C GLU A 179 -8.85 11.61 4.86
N GLN A 180 -9.52 12.76 4.84
CA GLN A 180 -10.98 12.83 4.79
C GLN A 180 -11.54 12.20 3.50
N TYR A 181 -10.88 12.46 2.35
CA TYR A 181 -11.29 11.83 1.10
C TYR A 181 -11.17 10.31 1.18
N MET A 182 -10.04 9.81 1.67
CA MET A 182 -9.78 8.37 1.79
C MET A 182 -10.80 7.71 2.72
N GLU A 183 -11.07 8.31 3.87
CA GLU A 183 -12.05 7.81 4.83
C GLU A 183 -13.45 7.73 4.23
N LYS A 184 -13.91 8.84 3.65
CA LYS A 184 -15.28 8.99 3.15
C LYS A 184 -15.56 8.19 1.90
N ASN A 185 -14.61 8.12 0.97
CA ASN A 185 -14.83 7.59 -0.38
C ASN A 185 -14.27 6.19 -0.60
N ILE A 186 -13.35 5.72 0.24
CA ILE A 186 -12.73 4.40 0.09
C ILE A 186 -12.89 3.55 1.34
N LEU A 187 -12.36 3.98 2.49
CA LEU A 187 -12.30 3.13 3.69
C LEU A 187 -13.70 2.75 4.18
N LYS A 188 -14.55 3.72 4.47
CA LYS A 188 -15.92 3.46 4.94
C LYS A 188 -16.78 2.72 3.91
N PRO A 189 -16.85 3.16 2.64
CA PRO A 189 -17.62 2.44 1.63
C PRO A 189 -17.18 0.99 1.40
N THR A 190 -15.89 0.70 1.55
CA THR A 190 -15.35 -0.65 1.41
C THR A 190 -15.62 -1.55 2.63
N GLY A 191 -15.98 -0.95 3.76
CA GLY A 191 -16.19 -1.68 5.01
C GLY A 191 -14.96 -1.73 5.92
N MET A 192 -13.94 -0.91 5.65
CA MET A 192 -12.71 -0.81 6.43
C MET A 192 -12.87 0.17 7.60
N GLN A 193 -13.71 -0.19 8.57
CA GLN A 193 -14.17 0.72 9.62
C GLN A 193 -13.10 1.07 10.66
N SER A 194 -12.07 0.23 10.80
CA SER A 194 -10.99 0.42 11.78
C SER A 194 -9.75 1.10 11.20
N SER A 195 -9.72 1.29 9.89
CA SER A 195 -8.54 1.80 9.17
C SER A 195 -8.53 3.32 9.07
N SER A 196 -7.34 3.91 9.04
CA SER A 196 -7.16 5.34 8.87
C SER A 196 -5.80 5.65 8.24
N PHE A 197 -5.71 6.78 7.51
CA PHE A 197 -4.45 7.38 7.08
C PHE A 197 -3.90 8.39 8.11
N LEU A 198 -4.67 8.71 9.15
CA LEU A 198 -4.32 9.69 10.17
C LEU A 198 -3.96 8.99 11.48
N LYS A 199 -2.67 8.97 11.81
CA LYS A 199 -2.13 8.25 12.98
C LYS A 199 -2.86 8.60 14.27
N GLN A 200 -3.14 9.88 14.48
CA GLN A 200 -3.75 10.38 15.72
C GLN A 200 -5.13 9.78 16.01
N GLU A 201 -5.86 9.34 14.99
CA GLU A 201 -7.18 8.73 15.15
C GLU A 201 -7.10 7.28 15.69
N VAL A 202 -6.00 6.60 15.42
CA VAL A 202 -5.88 5.15 15.66
C VAL A 202 -4.64 4.75 16.47
N GLU A 203 -3.90 5.72 16.98
CA GLU A 203 -2.60 5.52 17.65
C GLU A 203 -2.62 4.44 18.73
N ALA A 204 -3.70 4.35 19.51
CA ALA A 204 -3.83 3.38 20.60
C ALA A 204 -3.87 1.91 20.12
N TYR A 205 -4.13 1.67 18.83
CA TYR A 205 -4.31 0.33 18.27
C TYR A 205 -3.13 -0.12 17.41
N ILE A 206 -2.14 0.76 17.16
CA ILE A 206 -1.04 0.48 16.25
C ILE A 206 0.04 -0.35 16.93
N ALA A 207 0.51 -1.41 16.27
CA ALA A 207 1.69 -2.14 16.69
C ALA A 207 2.93 -1.23 16.72
N ALA A 208 3.84 -1.49 17.65
CA ALA A 208 5.10 -0.76 17.71
C ALA A 208 6.02 -1.16 16.55
N PRO A 209 6.81 -0.22 15.97
CA PRO A 209 7.80 -0.53 14.95
C PRO A 209 9.00 -1.24 15.57
N HIS A 210 9.51 -2.29 14.93
CA HIS A 210 10.68 -3.03 15.39
C HIS A 210 11.79 -3.03 14.33
N VAL A 211 13.01 -2.76 14.77
CA VAL A 211 14.23 -2.69 13.95
C VAL A 211 15.31 -3.58 14.55
N LEU A 212 16.34 -3.92 13.77
CA LEU A 212 17.52 -4.59 14.31
C LEU A 212 18.25 -3.65 15.25
N GLY A 213 18.70 -4.18 16.39
CA GLY A 213 19.54 -3.45 17.32
C GLY A 213 20.93 -3.16 16.74
N ALA A 214 21.52 -2.03 17.10
CA ALA A 214 22.85 -1.62 16.64
C ALA A 214 23.99 -2.58 17.04
N THR A 215 23.78 -3.40 18.05
CA THR A 215 24.81 -4.28 18.64
C THR A 215 24.64 -5.75 18.29
N HIS A 216 23.69 -6.14 17.44
CA HIS A 216 23.30 -7.53 17.17
C HIS A 216 22.91 -8.36 18.41
N GLU A 217 22.76 -7.73 19.55
CA GLU A 217 22.41 -8.40 20.83
C GLU A 217 20.92 -8.64 21.01
N CYS A 218 20.08 -7.98 20.21
CA CYS A 218 18.64 -8.25 20.16
C CYS A 218 18.19 -8.62 18.74
N ASP A 219 17.40 -9.66 18.63
CA ASP A 219 16.78 -10.12 17.36
C ASP A 219 15.65 -9.19 16.88
N GLY A 220 15.59 -7.97 17.41
CA GLY A 220 14.63 -6.93 17.14
C GLY A 220 14.29 -6.13 18.40
N CYS A 221 14.20 -4.84 18.25
CA CYS A 221 13.82 -3.93 19.33
C CYS A 221 12.89 -2.83 18.81
N VAL A 222 12.06 -2.30 19.71
CA VAL A 222 11.18 -1.18 19.38
C VAL A 222 12.02 0.00 18.90
N SER A 223 11.70 0.51 17.71
CA SER A 223 12.35 1.69 17.15
C SER A 223 12.04 2.94 17.99
N SER A 224 13.04 3.78 18.22
CA SER A 224 12.84 5.11 18.81
C SER A 224 12.17 6.10 17.85
N VAL A 225 12.14 5.77 16.55
CA VAL A 225 11.52 6.58 15.50
C VAL A 225 10.30 5.83 14.95
N PHE A 226 9.15 6.52 14.93
CA PHE A 226 7.93 6.00 14.32
C PHE A 226 7.81 6.56 12.90
N PRO A 227 7.51 5.73 11.87
CA PRO A 227 7.45 6.17 10.47
C PRO A 227 6.14 6.91 10.17
N TYR A 228 5.98 8.10 10.72
CA TYR A 228 4.85 8.97 10.45
C TYR A 228 5.28 10.40 10.18
N ASN A 229 4.77 10.96 9.11
CA ASN A 229 4.78 12.38 8.79
C ASN A 229 3.58 12.63 7.89
N ARG A 230 2.70 13.53 8.27
CA ARG A 230 1.48 13.82 7.51
C ARG A 230 1.76 14.30 6.08
N ALA A 231 2.92 14.90 5.84
CA ALA A 231 3.39 15.28 4.51
C ALA A 231 3.57 14.06 3.56
N HIS A 232 3.78 12.87 4.12
CA HIS A 232 3.96 11.61 3.38
C HIS A 232 2.76 10.65 3.51
N ALA A 233 1.61 11.16 3.92
CA ALA A 233 0.41 10.33 4.08
C ALA A 233 0.03 9.57 2.81
N PRO A 234 0.01 10.19 1.60
CA PRO A 234 -0.41 9.48 0.39
C PRO A 234 0.48 8.29 0.03
N SER A 235 1.78 8.39 0.24
CA SER A 235 2.72 7.32 -0.11
C SER A 235 2.82 6.21 0.93
N SER A 236 2.44 6.47 2.21
CA SER A 236 2.97 5.66 3.31
C SER A 236 2.04 5.39 4.51
N THR A 237 1.07 6.22 4.83
CA THR A 237 0.52 6.20 6.20
C THR A 237 -0.81 5.50 6.40
N LEU A 238 -1.16 4.54 5.59
CA LEU A 238 -2.33 3.70 5.88
C LEU A 238 -2.05 2.82 7.10
N TYR A 239 -2.97 2.85 8.06
CA TYR A 239 -3.04 1.92 9.20
C TYR A 239 -4.24 1.02 9.01
N THR A 240 -4.04 -0.28 9.02
CA THR A 240 -5.11 -1.26 8.85
C THR A 240 -4.76 -2.58 9.52
N HIS A 241 -5.71 -3.48 9.58
CA HIS A 241 -5.56 -4.86 10.04
C HIS A 241 -6.01 -5.85 8.97
N ALA A 242 -5.77 -7.13 9.22
CA ALA A 242 -6.03 -8.20 8.24
C ALA A 242 -7.49 -8.25 7.78
N GLU A 243 -8.44 -8.09 8.69
CA GLU A 243 -9.88 -8.18 8.40
C GLU A 243 -10.34 -7.04 7.47
N ASP A 244 -9.96 -5.80 7.77
CA ASP A 244 -10.28 -4.64 6.92
C ASP A 244 -9.63 -4.77 5.55
N MET A 245 -8.37 -5.24 5.50
CA MET A 245 -7.68 -5.42 4.23
C MET A 245 -8.34 -6.50 3.37
N CYS A 246 -8.91 -7.54 3.96
CA CYS A 246 -9.71 -8.52 3.22
C CYS A 246 -10.91 -7.87 2.51
N GLN A 247 -11.55 -6.89 3.12
CA GLN A 247 -12.66 -6.16 2.48
C GLN A 247 -12.17 -5.37 1.25
N TYR A 248 -10.99 -4.76 1.34
CA TYR A 248 -10.35 -4.08 0.21
C TYR A 248 -9.99 -5.04 -0.93
N LEU A 249 -9.43 -6.20 -0.60
CA LEU A 249 -9.09 -7.23 -1.58
C LEU A 249 -10.33 -7.80 -2.26
N LEU A 250 -11.39 -8.08 -1.49
CA LEU A 250 -12.68 -8.53 -2.04
C LEU A 250 -13.26 -7.51 -3.02
N MET A 251 -13.25 -6.24 -2.67
CA MET A 251 -13.74 -5.16 -3.52
C MET A 251 -13.02 -5.16 -4.86
N HIS A 252 -11.69 -5.27 -4.87
CA HIS A 252 -10.91 -5.31 -6.10
C HIS A 252 -11.14 -6.58 -6.92
N LEU A 253 -11.17 -7.76 -6.29
CA LEU A 253 -11.47 -9.01 -6.99
C LEU A 253 -12.89 -9.05 -7.57
N ASN A 254 -13.80 -8.29 -6.98
CA ASN A 254 -15.19 -8.17 -7.41
C ASN A 254 -15.45 -6.97 -8.33
N GLY A 255 -14.42 -6.52 -9.05
CA GLY A 255 -14.56 -5.47 -10.07
C GLY A 255 -14.99 -4.10 -9.54
N GLY A 256 -14.69 -3.78 -8.28
CA GLY A 256 -14.95 -2.50 -7.67
C GLY A 256 -16.17 -2.43 -6.74
N THR A 257 -16.90 -3.53 -6.60
CA THR A 257 -18.04 -3.63 -5.68
C THR A 257 -17.61 -4.26 -4.36
N ALA A 258 -17.79 -3.56 -3.25
CA ALA A 258 -17.49 -4.02 -1.92
C ALA A 258 -18.45 -5.13 -1.46
N GLY A 259 -18.04 -5.91 -0.44
CA GLY A 259 -18.85 -6.99 0.11
C GLY A 259 -20.19 -6.54 0.70
N ASN A 260 -20.31 -5.27 1.11
CA ASN A 260 -21.55 -4.66 1.58
C ASN A 260 -22.45 -4.14 0.44
N GLY A 261 -22.07 -4.34 -0.83
CA GLY A 261 -22.81 -3.90 -2.00
C GLY A 261 -22.50 -2.48 -2.49
N ASN A 262 -21.65 -1.74 -1.80
CA ASN A 262 -21.25 -0.40 -2.24
C ASN A 262 -20.35 -0.48 -3.47
N GLU A 263 -20.64 0.37 -4.45
CA GLU A 263 -19.81 0.52 -5.64
C GLU A 263 -18.71 1.55 -5.36
N VAL A 264 -17.47 1.07 -5.23
CA VAL A 264 -16.30 1.91 -4.94
C VAL A 264 -15.60 2.33 -6.23
N LEU A 265 -15.47 1.42 -7.19
CA LEU A 265 -14.98 1.67 -8.54
C LEU A 265 -15.89 1.01 -9.57
N GLN A 266 -15.91 1.56 -10.77
CA GLN A 266 -16.53 0.94 -11.95
C GLN A 266 -15.61 -0.16 -12.51
N PRO A 267 -16.14 -1.26 -13.03
CA PRO A 267 -15.33 -2.30 -13.67
C PRO A 267 -14.40 -1.78 -14.77
N GLY A 268 -14.82 -0.79 -15.53
CA GLY A 268 -14.05 -0.18 -16.61
C GLY A 268 -12.74 0.48 -16.15
N SER A 269 -12.67 0.97 -14.92
CA SER A 269 -11.47 1.58 -14.37
C SER A 269 -10.30 0.60 -14.26
N TYR A 270 -10.58 -0.68 -14.06
CA TYR A 270 -9.55 -1.72 -14.00
C TYR A 270 -8.84 -1.95 -15.33
N ASN A 271 -9.50 -1.67 -16.46
CA ASN A 271 -8.89 -1.78 -17.79
C ASN A 271 -7.70 -0.80 -17.96
N GLU A 272 -7.78 0.36 -17.33
CA GLU A 272 -6.67 1.31 -17.28
C GLU A 272 -5.69 1.02 -16.15
N MET A 273 -6.21 0.80 -14.95
CA MET A 273 -5.41 0.67 -13.74
C MET A 273 -4.51 -0.57 -13.75
N TRP A 274 -5.00 -1.68 -14.29
CA TRP A 274 -4.34 -2.98 -14.28
C TRP A 274 -3.77 -3.41 -15.64
N LYS A 275 -3.58 -2.49 -16.56
CA LYS A 275 -2.82 -2.78 -17.80
C LYS A 275 -1.35 -2.36 -17.63
N PRO A 276 -0.41 -3.00 -18.34
CA PRO A 276 0.97 -2.59 -18.36
C PRO A 276 1.16 -1.19 -18.97
N HIS A 277 1.80 -0.30 -18.23
CA HIS A 277 2.16 1.04 -18.71
C HIS A 277 3.65 1.17 -19.01
N ALA A 278 4.50 0.48 -18.24
CA ALA A 278 5.95 0.49 -18.43
C ALA A 278 6.59 -0.78 -17.87
N GLN A 279 7.80 -1.09 -18.36
CA GLN A 279 8.65 -2.12 -17.79
C GLN A 279 9.40 -1.55 -16.59
N THR A 280 9.51 -2.32 -15.52
CA THR A 280 10.17 -1.89 -14.27
C THR A 280 11.64 -2.29 -14.18
N GLY A 281 12.00 -3.41 -14.80
CA GLY A 281 13.29 -4.05 -14.61
C GLY A 281 13.38 -4.92 -13.34
N TYR A 282 12.27 -5.10 -12.62
CA TYR A 282 12.18 -5.96 -11.43
C TYR A 282 11.90 -7.42 -11.80
N ASP A 283 11.77 -8.28 -10.79
CA ASP A 283 11.46 -9.71 -10.95
C ASP A 283 10.11 -9.93 -11.65
N SER A 284 9.87 -11.17 -12.10
CA SER A 284 8.71 -11.53 -12.94
C SER A 284 7.35 -11.12 -12.37
N GLU A 285 7.19 -11.17 -11.04
CA GLU A 285 5.96 -10.78 -10.35
C GLU A 285 5.71 -9.28 -10.42
N ASN A 286 6.76 -8.48 -10.60
CA ASN A 286 6.75 -7.02 -10.60
C ASN A 286 7.35 -6.44 -11.89
N ALA A 287 7.38 -7.20 -12.97
CA ALA A 287 8.07 -6.84 -14.20
C ALA A 287 7.51 -5.59 -14.88
N GLN A 288 6.27 -5.26 -14.60
CA GLN A 288 5.54 -4.13 -15.20
C GLN A 288 4.83 -3.33 -14.14
N ILE A 289 4.54 -2.07 -14.46
CA ILE A 289 3.74 -1.16 -13.61
C ILE A 289 2.46 -0.77 -14.33
N GLY A 290 1.34 -0.83 -13.59
CA GLY A 290 0.06 -0.22 -13.95
C GLY A 290 -0.09 1.15 -13.28
N LEU A 291 -1.31 1.50 -12.90
CA LEU A 291 -1.57 2.72 -12.14
C LEU A 291 -1.64 2.38 -10.64
N GLY A 292 -0.50 2.51 -9.95
CA GLY A 292 -0.38 2.21 -8.53
C GLY A 292 -0.19 0.74 -8.17
N TRP A 293 -0.22 -0.15 -9.15
CA TRP A 293 -0.07 -1.59 -8.98
C TRP A 293 1.07 -2.12 -9.84
N PHE A 294 1.91 -2.96 -9.27
CA PHE A 294 2.84 -3.77 -10.05
C PHE A 294 2.10 -4.94 -10.68
N LEU A 295 2.54 -5.32 -11.86
CA LEU A 295 1.95 -6.39 -12.66
C LEU A 295 3.03 -7.36 -13.07
N GLY A 296 2.67 -8.63 -13.13
CA GLY A 296 3.60 -9.65 -13.56
C GLY A 296 2.93 -11.00 -13.72
N GLU A 297 3.77 -12.02 -13.63
CA GLU A 297 3.37 -13.41 -13.73
C GLU A 297 3.96 -14.22 -12.57
N TYR A 298 3.15 -15.08 -11.98
CA TYR A 298 3.56 -16.05 -10.98
C TYR A 298 3.00 -17.43 -11.32
N LYS A 299 3.89 -18.40 -11.60
CA LYS A 299 3.52 -19.77 -11.96
C LYS A 299 2.44 -19.86 -13.06
N GLY A 300 2.61 -19.06 -14.10
CA GLY A 300 1.68 -19.02 -15.24
C GLY A 300 0.38 -18.29 -14.97
N SER A 301 0.25 -17.61 -13.83
CA SER A 301 -0.92 -16.80 -13.47
C SER A 301 -0.57 -15.33 -13.44
N ARG A 302 -1.46 -14.48 -13.93
CA ARG A 302 -1.36 -13.04 -13.80
C ARG A 302 -1.39 -12.67 -12.32
N ILE A 303 -0.44 -11.83 -11.88
CA ILE A 303 -0.35 -11.35 -10.52
C ILE A 303 -0.26 -9.82 -10.49
N LEU A 304 -0.94 -9.25 -9.52
CA LEU A 304 -0.88 -7.83 -9.18
C LEU A 304 -0.35 -7.70 -7.76
N SER A 305 0.47 -6.72 -7.50
CA SER A 305 1.07 -6.58 -6.19
C SER A 305 1.44 -5.14 -5.83
N HIS A 306 1.63 -4.92 -4.56
CA HIS A 306 2.42 -3.83 -4.00
C HIS A 306 3.02 -4.28 -2.68
N SER A 307 4.27 -3.95 -2.47
CA SER A 307 4.94 -4.11 -1.18
C SER A 307 5.07 -2.77 -0.46
N GLY A 308 5.30 -2.83 0.84
CA GLY A 308 5.57 -1.67 1.67
C GLY A 308 6.71 -1.94 2.63
N TRP A 309 7.57 -0.94 2.78
CA TRP A 309 8.69 -0.97 3.71
C TRP A 309 8.96 0.45 4.23
N ASP A 310 8.78 0.63 5.51
CA ASP A 310 9.21 1.81 6.26
C ASP A 310 9.86 1.35 7.56
N THR A 311 10.46 2.26 8.30
CA THR A 311 11.10 1.94 9.58
C THR A 311 10.18 1.12 10.47
N GLY A 312 10.57 -0.13 10.74
CA GLY A 312 9.89 -1.03 11.66
C GLY A 312 8.64 -1.73 11.15
N PHE A 313 8.30 -1.62 9.84
CA PHE A 313 7.14 -2.27 9.25
C PHE A 313 7.40 -2.79 7.85
N LEU A 314 6.79 -3.94 7.54
CA LEU A 314 6.71 -4.52 6.20
C LEU A 314 5.27 -4.91 5.90
N SER A 315 4.86 -4.76 4.66
CA SER A 315 3.54 -5.16 4.18
C SER A 315 3.60 -5.66 2.74
N ASN A 316 2.73 -6.59 2.39
CA ASN A 316 2.60 -7.09 1.03
C ASN A 316 1.15 -7.34 0.67
N LEU A 317 0.77 -6.95 -0.54
CA LEU A 317 -0.46 -7.33 -1.20
C LEU A 317 -0.15 -8.13 -2.46
N PHE A 318 -0.86 -9.24 -2.65
CA PHE A 318 -0.87 -9.98 -3.91
C PHE A 318 -2.29 -10.33 -4.31
N LEU A 319 -2.62 -10.12 -5.58
CA LEU A 319 -3.88 -10.50 -6.17
C LEU A 319 -3.62 -11.34 -7.43
N LEU A 320 -4.32 -12.46 -7.54
CA LEU A 320 -4.39 -13.27 -8.74
C LEU A 320 -5.85 -13.29 -9.21
N PRO A 321 -6.29 -12.27 -9.98
CA PRO A 321 -7.70 -12.08 -10.29
C PRO A 321 -8.34 -13.28 -11.02
N ASP A 322 -7.62 -13.88 -11.96
CA ASP A 322 -8.12 -15.04 -12.75
C ASP A 322 -8.29 -16.29 -11.90
N LYS A 323 -7.65 -16.33 -10.72
CA LYS A 323 -7.77 -17.43 -9.74
C LYS A 323 -8.68 -17.08 -8.57
N LYS A 324 -9.18 -15.85 -8.52
CA LYS A 324 -9.96 -15.31 -7.38
C LYS A 324 -9.26 -15.49 -6.04
N ILE A 325 -7.95 -15.21 -6.02
CA ILE A 325 -7.08 -15.30 -4.86
C ILE A 325 -6.51 -13.91 -4.58
N ALA A 326 -6.50 -13.51 -3.32
CA ALA A 326 -5.75 -12.37 -2.86
C ALA A 326 -5.26 -12.56 -1.43
N ILE A 327 -4.10 -12.03 -1.11
CA ILE A 327 -3.51 -12.08 0.22
C ILE A 327 -2.98 -10.72 0.64
N SER A 328 -3.08 -10.44 1.94
CA SER A 328 -2.42 -9.33 2.61
C SER A 328 -1.63 -9.88 3.78
N VAL A 329 -0.34 -9.59 3.85
CA VAL A 329 0.53 -9.98 4.95
C VAL A 329 1.23 -8.74 5.47
N MET A 330 1.23 -8.54 6.77
CA MET A 330 1.78 -7.35 7.42
C MET A 330 2.54 -7.71 8.69
N SER A 331 3.64 -7.01 8.95
CA SER A 331 4.48 -7.23 10.11
C SER A 331 4.96 -5.90 10.70
N ASN A 332 5.23 -5.91 11.98
CA ASN A 332 5.81 -4.80 12.73
C ASN A 332 7.34 -4.92 12.88
N CYS A 333 8.01 -5.38 11.83
CA CYS A 333 9.47 -5.32 11.69
C CYS A 333 9.88 -5.05 10.25
N ASP A 334 11.11 -4.58 10.04
CA ASP A 334 11.61 -4.19 8.72
C ASP A 334 12.83 -5.01 8.25
N TYR A 335 13.16 -6.11 8.93
CA TYR A 335 14.40 -6.85 8.73
C TYR A 335 14.21 -8.31 8.29
N VAL A 336 13.02 -8.70 7.89
CA VAL A 336 12.70 -10.08 7.45
C VAL A 336 12.35 -10.11 5.96
N ASN A 337 12.42 -11.28 5.36
CA ASN A 337 11.98 -11.50 3.99
C ASN A 337 10.50 -11.92 3.97
N MET A 338 9.61 -11.00 3.61
CA MET A 338 8.17 -11.29 3.51
C MET A 338 7.84 -12.31 2.42
N GLY A 339 8.67 -12.44 1.40
CA GLY A 339 8.49 -13.46 0.35
C GLY A 339 8.51 -14.88 0.89
N SER A 340 9.28 -15.14 1.95
CA SER A 340 9.32 -16.44 2.63
C SER A 340 7.98 -16.83 3.27
N VAL A 341 7.11 -15.87 3.53
CA VAL A 341 5.75 -16.09 4.04
C VAL A 341 4.74 -16.08 2.89
N CYS A 342 4.80 -15.07 2.02
CA CYS A 342 3.78 -14.84 1.00
C CYS A 342 3.77 -15.92 -0.09
N PHE A 343 4.93 -16.29 -0.64
CA PHE A 343 4.98 -17.25 -1.76
C PHE A 343 4.55 -18.66 -1.38
N PRO A 344 4.93 -19.23 -0.22
CA PRO A 344 4.36 -20.50 0.22
C PRO A 344 2.83 -20.48 0.38
N ILE A 345 2.26 -19.36 0.85
CA ILE A 345 0.80 -19.20 0.93
C ILE A 345 0.19 -19.22 -0.47
N LEU A 346 0.74 -18.47 -1.43
CA LEU A 346 0.28 -18.48 -2.81
C LEU A 346 0.37 -19.86 -3.45
N ASP A 347 1.45 -20.59 -3.19
CA ASP A 347 1.63 -21.96 -3.68
C ASP A 347 0.55 -22.89 -3.14
N LEU A 348 0.26 -22.83 -1.87
CA LEU A 348 -0.82 -23.60 -1.24
C LEU A 348 -2.18 -23.29 -1.89
N LEU A 349 -2.49 -22.00 -2.07
CA LEU A 349 -3.76 -21.57 -2.62
C LEU A 349 -3.92 -21.94 -4.10
N LEU A 350 -2.82 -22.00 -4.85
CA LEU A 350 -2.78 -22.46 -6.24
C LEU A 350 -2.84 -23.99 -6.38
N GLY A 351 -2.80 -24.72 -5.26
CA GLY A 351 -2.85 -26.18 -5.25
C GLY A 351 -1.53 -26.85 -5.61
N SER A 352 -0.41 -26.14 -5.49
CA SER A 352 0.93 -26.72 -5.60
C SER A 352 1.20 -27.60 -4.38
N ASN A 353 1.82 -28.75 -4.60
CA ASN A 353 2.29 -29.57 -3.47
C ASN A 353 3.39 -28.79 -2.72
N ILE A 354 3.20 -28.63 -1.42
CA ILE A 354 4.18 -28.04 -0.51
C ILE A 354 5.13 -29.13 -0.04
#